data_e67e9e57df8740d6825972edb1298006
#
_entry.id   e67e9e57df8740d6825972edb1298006
#
_cell.length_a   1.000
_cell.length_b   1.000
_cell.length_c   1.000
_cell.angle_alpha   90.00
_cell.angle_beta   90.00
_cell.angle_gamma   90.00
#
_symmetry.space_group_name_H-M   'P 1'
#
loop_
_entity.id
_entity.type
_entity.pdbx_description
1 polymer ?
#
loop_
_entity_poly.entity_id
_entity_poly.type
_entity_poly.pdbx_seq_one_letter_code
_entity_poly.pdbx_strand_id
1 'polypeptide(L)'
;MVGDRWTLLVVEALLDGPHRFNDLLSQIPGIAANILSERLKRLEREALLVARPYSERPPRAAYQLTAEGTELAGALRLLAHWGARHTDPADAPRHPSCGTPIEARWYCPTCDILVDDEPQHAEARFA
;
A
#
# COMPACT_ATOMS: atom_id res chain seq x y z
N MET A 1 -9.65 -11.76 6.27
CA MET A 1 -8.18 -11.80 6.20
C MET A 1 -7.64 -10.69 5.31
N VAL A 2 -6.54 -10.08 5.72
CA VAL A 2 -5.92 -8.96 4.99
C VAL A 2 -5.36 -9.40 3.63
N GLY A 3 -5.20 -10.69 3.41
CA GLY A 3 -4.55 -11.25 2.22
C GLY A 3 -5.45 -11.45 1.00
N ASP A 4 -6.72 -11.10 1.04
CA ASP A 4 -7.52 -11.28 -0.15
C ASP A 4 -7.27 -10.15 -1.16
N ARG A 5 -7.49 -10.46 -2.43
CA ARG A 5 -7.20 -9.55 -3.55
C ARG A 5 -7.84 -8.18 -3.40
N TRP A 6 -9.11 -8.13 -3.04
CA TRP A 6 -9.84 -6.87 -2.94
C TRP A 6 -9.33 -6.00 -1.80
N THR A 7 -9.03 -6.61 -0.65
CA THR A 7 -8.46 -5.91 0.51
C THR A 7 -7.13 -5.24 0.16
N LEU A 8 -6.24 -5.97 -0.51
CA LEU A 8 -4.94 -5.44 -0.92
C LEU A 8 -5.09 -4.28 -1.91
N LEU A 9 -6.02 -4.37 -2.86
CA LEU A 9 -6.28 -3.31 -3.83
C LEU A 9 -6.86 -2.05 -3.15
N VAL A 10 -7.71 -2.22 -2.15
CA VAL A 10 -8.25 -1.08 -1.38
C VAL A 10 -7.13 -0.37 -0.62
N VAL A 11 -6.26 -1.11 0.06
CA VAL A 11 -5.13 -0.54 0.80
C VAL A 11 -4.19 0.20 -0.14
N GLU A 12 -3.88 -0.39 -1.28
CA GLU A 12 -3.03 0.23 -2.31
C GLU A 12 -3.62 1.54 -2.82
N ALA A 13 -4.93 1.57 -3.09
CA ALA A 13 -5.61 2.77 -3.56
C ALA A 13 -5.56 3.90 -2.51
N LEU A 14 -5.55 3.58 -1.23
CA LEU A 14 -5.49 4.56 -0.14
C LEU A 14 -4.09 5.06 0.21
N LEU A 15 -3.06 4.50 -0.45
CA LEU A 15 -1.67 4.93 -0.24
C LEU A 15 -1.45 6.40 -0.57
N ASP A 16 -2.13 6.91 -1.58
CA ASP A 16 -1.98 8.28 -2.07
C ASP A 16 -2.72 9.32 -1.23
N GLY A 17 -3.48 8.87 -0.26
CA GLY A 17 -4.24 9.74 0.64
C GLY A 17 -5.70 9.33 0.79
N PRO A 18 -6.50 10.18 1.46
CA PRO A 18 -7.92 9.87 1.68
C PRO A 18 -8.71 9.80 0.38
N HIS A 19 -9.64 8.85 0.31
CA HIS A 19 -10.55 8.68 -0.82
C HIS A 19 -11.98 8.48 -0.34
N ARG A 20 -12.92 8.98 -1.11
CA ARG A 20 -14.34 8.74 -0.91
C ARG A 20 -14.70 7.36 -1.46
N PHE A 21 -15.85 6.84 -1.03
CA PHE A 21 -16.34 5.54 -1.50
C PHE A 21 -16.41 5.47 -3.04
N ASN A 22 -16.98 6.48 -3.67
CA ASN A 22 -17.12 6.50 -5.13
C ASN A 22 -15.78 6.61 -5.86
N ASP A 23 -14.80 7.27 -5.27
CA ASP A 23 -13.44 7.34 -5.83
C ASP A 23 -12.80 5.96 -5.83
N LEU A 24 -12.93 5.22 -4.74
CA LEU A 24 -12.42 3.85 -4.64
C LEU A 24 -13.14 2.91 -5.62
N LEU A 25 -14.45 3.06 -5.74
CA LEU A 25 -15.25 2.27 -6.67
C LEU A 25 -14.81 2.48 -8.13
N SER A 26 -14.41 3.70 -8.47
CA SER A 26 -13.91 4.04 -9.81
C SER A 26 -12.48 3.56 -10.04
N GLN A 27 -11.64 3.60 -9.01
CA GLN A 27 -10.21 3.28 -9.12
C GLN A 27 -9.91 1.79 -9.10
N ILE A 28 -10.80 0.98 -8.51
CA ILE A 28 -10.59 -0.46 -8.39
C ILE A 28 -11.44 -1.16 -9.45
N PRO A 29 -10.85 -1.57 -10.59
CA PRO A 29 -11.62 -2.17 -11.67
C PRO A 29 -12.33 -3.46 -11.26
N GLY A 30 -13.61 -3.54 -11.60
CA GLY A 30 -14.40 -4.75 -11.39
C GLY A 30 -14.90 -5.00 -9.97
N ILE A 31 -14.60 -4.12 -9.01
CA ILE A 31 -15.12 -4.30 -7.65
C ILE A 31 -16.60 -3.90 -7.59
N ALA A 32 -17.40 -4.77 -6.97
CA ALA A 32 -18.81 -4.47 -6.71
C ALA A 32 -18.94 -3.59 -5.44
N ALA A 33 -19.95 -2.71 -5.43
CA ALA A 33 -20.15 -1.78 -4.31
C ALA A 33 -20.33 -2.48 -2.97
N ASN A 34 -21.04 -3.62 -2.93
CA ASN A 34 -21.23 -4.40 -1.71
C ASN A 34 -19.92 -5.03 -1.21
N ILE A 35 -19.05 -5.45 -2.11
CA ILE A 35 -17.74 -6.01 -1.75
C ILE A 35 -16.85 -4.89 -1.20
N LEU A 36 -16.81 -3.73 -1.85
CA LEU A 36 -16.04 -2.59 -1.36
C LEU A 36 -16.51 -2.17 0.03
N SER A 37 -17.81 -2.04 0.24
CA SER A 37 -18.38 -1.69 1.54
C SER A 37 -17.99 -2.69 2.63
N GLU A 38 -18.05 -3.98 2.34
CA GLU A 38 -17.66 -5.03 3.27
C GLU A 38 -16.17 -4.97 3.63
N ARG A 39 -15.31 -4.78 2.63
CA ARG A 39 -13.86 -4.70 2.84
C ARG A 39 -13.46 -3.47 3.64
N LEU A 40 -14.09 -2.33 3.39
CA LEU A 40 -13.85 -1.10 4.16
C LEU A 40 -14.23 -1.27 5.62
N LYS A 41 -15.39 -1.87 5.90
CA LYS A 41 -15.83 -2.14 7.28
C LYS A 41 -14.88 -3.08 8.01
N ARG A 42 -14.37 -4.08 7.32
CA ARG A 42 -13.42 -5.02 7.88
C ARG A 42 -12.10 -4.36 8.22
N LEU A 43 -11.59 -3.54 7.31
CA LEU A 43 -10.33 -2.79 7.54
C LEU A 43 -10.48 -1.80 8.70
N GLU A 44 -11.65 -1.17 8.86
CA GLU A 44 -11.94 -0.34 10.03
C GLU A 44 -11.89 -1.15 11.33
N ARG A 45 -12.51 -2.32 11.35
CA ARG A 45 -12.50 -3.20 12.54
C ARG A 45 -11.10 -3.66 12.91
N GLU A 46 -10.23 -3.85 11.93
CA GLU A 46 -8.84 -4.23 12.13
C GLU A 46 -7.92 -3.02 12.39
N ALA A 47 -8.49 -1.82 12.49
CA ALA A 47 -7.78 -0.56 12.74
C ALA A 47 -6.72 -0.22 11.68
N LEU A 48 -6.93 -0.68 10.45
CA LEU A 48 -6.04 -0.39 9.31
C LEU A 48 -6.47 0.86 8.55
N LEU A 49 -7.74 1.24 8.67
CA LEU A 49 -8.23 2.50 8.13
C LEU A 49 -9.25 3.14 9.05
N VAL A 50 -9.50 4.41 8.83
CA VAL A 50 -10.50 5.19 9.55
C VAL A 50 -11.36 5.95 8.54
N ALA A 51 -12.67 6.02 8.82
CA ALA A 51 -13.61 6.84 8.07
C ALA A 51 -13.68 8.22 8.74
N ARG A 52 -13.37 9.26 7.98
CA ARG A 52 -13.44 10.64 8.47
C ARG A 52 -14.63 11.32 7.83
N PRO A 53 -15.66 11.72 8.62
CA PRO A 53 -16.79 12.46 8.09
C PRO A 53 -16.34 13.81 7.53
N TYR A 54 -16.82 14.15 6.34
CA TYR A 54 -16.61 15.48 5.76
C TYR A 54 -17.93 16.22 5.48
N SER A 55 -19.05 15.52 5.66
CA SER A 55 -20.39 16.09 5.54
C SER A 55 -21.35 15.38 6.49
N GLU A 56 -22.21 16.13 7.16
CA GLU A 56 -23.23 15.56 8.05
C GLU A 56 -24.57 15.36 7.35
N ARG A 57 -24.82 16.12 6.29
CA ARG A 57 -26.11 16.10 5.56
C ARG A 57 -25.90 16.25 4.05
N PRO A 58 -25.93 15.14 3.28
CA PRO A 58 -26.05 13.75 3.72
C PRO A 58 -24.76 13.27 4.39
N PRO A 59 -24.83 12.23 5.25
CA PRO A 59 -23.64 11.69 5.89
C PRO A 59 -22.67 11.15 4.83
N ARG A 60 -21.45 11.67 4.82
CA ARG A 60 -20.39 11.25 3.89
C ARG A 60 -19.07 11.18 4.62
N ALA A 61 -18.27 10.21 4.25
CA ALA A 61 -16.96 10.00 4.83
C ALA A 61 -15.91 9.76 3.76
N ALA A 62 -14.70 10.19 4.05
CA ALA A 62 -13.51 9.82 3.30
C ALA A 62 -12.75 8.77 4.12
N TYR A 63 -12.20 7.77 3.44
CA TYR A 63 -11.44 6.70 4.07
C TYR A 63 -9.95 7.01 3.99
N GLN A 64 -9.26 6.77 5.07
CA GLN A 64 -7.84 7.06 5.20
C GLN A 64 -7.14 5.93 5.95
N LEU A 65 -5.93 5.57 5.53
CA LEU A 65 -5.12 4.59 6.25
C LEU A 65 -4.69 5.15 7.61
N THR A 66 -4.69 4.27 8.62
CA THR A 66 -4.06 4.53 9.91
C THR A 66 -2.55 4.33 9.80
N ALA A 67 -1.79 4.58 10.87
CA ALA A 67 -0.36 4.26 10.90
C ALA A 67 -0.11 2.77 10.60
N GLU A 68 -0.92 1.89 11.20
CA GLU A 68 -0.87 0.44 10.94
C GLU A 68 -1.16 0.11 9.48
N GLY A 69 -2.18 0.74 8.90
CA GLY A 69 -2.52 0.57 7.49
C GLY A 69 -1.41 1.06 6.56
N THR A 70 -0.75 2.14 6.92
CA THR A 70 0.38 2.69 6.15
C THR A 70 1.59 1.74 6.17
N GLU A 71 1.83 1.08 7.29
CA GLU A 71 2.89 0.05 7.37
C GLU A 71 2.60 -1.12 6.43
N LEU A 72 1.36 -1.60 6.40
CA LEU A 72 0.94 -2.65 5.47
C LEU A 72 1.12 -2.19 4.01
N ALA A 73 0.80 -0.93 3.74
CA ALA A 73 0.97 -0.34 2.42
C ALA A 73 2.44 -0.34 1.96
N GLY A 74 3.38 -0.12 2.88
CA GLY A 74 4.81 -0.24 2.61
C GLY A 74 5.20 -1.64 2.14
N ALA A 75 4.66 -2.67 2.78
CA ALA A 75 4.89 -4.06 2.38
C ALA A 75 4.33 -4.33 0.98
N LEU A 76 3.17 -3.77 0.65
CA LEU A 76 2.57 -3.89 -0.68
C LEU A 76 3.43 -3.24 -1.76
N ARG A 77 4.04 -2.09 -1.46
CA ARG A 77 4.99 -1.46 -2.39
C ARG A 77 6.19 -2.34 -2.68
N LEU A 78 6.73 -3.01 -1.66
CA LEU A 78 7.82 -3.96 -1.82
C LEU A 78 7.42 -5.12 -2.72
N LEU A 79 6.23 -5.67 -2.52
CA LEU A 79 5.70 -6.74 -3.36
C LEU A 79 5.50 -6.29 -4.81
N ALA A 80 4.95 -5.08 -5.01
CA ALA A 80 4.76 -4.52 -6.34
C ALA A 80 6.09 -4.31 -7.06
N HIS A 81 7.09 -3.82 -6.35
CA HIS A 81 8.44 -3.63 -6.88
C HIS A 81 9.06 -4.97 -7.30
N TRP A 82 8.95 -5.98 -6.44
CA TRP A 82 9.44 -7.33 -6.74
C TRP A 82 8.72 -7.91 -7.95
N GLY A 83 7.39 -7.79 -8.00
CA GLY A 83 6.58 -8.29 -9.11
C GLY A 83 6.95 -7.65 -10.44
N ALA A 84 7.18 -6.35 -10.47
CA ALA A 84 7.55 -5.61 -11.69
C ALA A 84 8.88 -6.09 -12.28
N ARG A 85 9.83 -6.50 -11.45
CA ARG A 85 11.11 -7.06 -11.93
C ARG A 85 10.93 -8.42 -12.63
N HIS A 86 9.86 -9.14 -12.33
CA HIS A 86 9.58 -10.48 -12.86
C HIS A 86 8.49 -10.49 -13.94
N THR A 87 7.82 -9.37 -14.18
CA THR A 87 6.75 -9.23 -15.17
C THR A 87 7.06 -8.06 -16.11
N ASP A 88 6.38 -6.93 -15.93
CA ASP A 88 6.54 -5.74 -16.75
C ASP A 88 7.15 -4.59 -15.93
N PRO A 89 8.37 -4.10 -16.27
CA PRO A 89 8.97 -2.95 -15.58
C PRO A 89 8.11 -1.70 -15.60
N ALA A 90 7.17 -1.57 -16.54
CA ALA A 90 6.25 -0.44 -16.59
C ALA A 90 5.28 -0.42 -15.40
N ASP A 91 5.06 -1.56 -14.76
CA ASP A 91 4.19 -1.69 -13.58
C ASP A 91 4.91 -1.30 -12.27
N ALA A 92 6.21 -0.97 -12.33
CA ALA A 92 6.96 -0.59 -11.15
C ALA A 92 6.40 0.69 -10.52
N PRO A 93 6.35 0.78 -9.18
CA PRO A 93 5.92 2.00 -8.50
C PRO A 93 6.79 3.20 -8.90
N ARG A 94 6.14 4.35 -9.14
CA ARG A 94 6.82 5.56 -9.58
C ARG A 94 6.53 6.71 -8.64
N HIS A 95 7.49 7.63 -8.55
CA HIS A 95 7.30 8.87 -7.81
C HIS A 95 6.31 9.75 -8.57
N PRO A 96 5.18 10.14 -7.96
CA PRO A 96 4.12 10.87 -8.69
C PRO A 96 4.57 12.19 -9.28
N SER A 97 5.49 12.90 -8.62
CA SER A 97 5.93 14.23 -9.06
C SER A 97 6.84 14.20 -10.27
N CYS A 98 7.67 13.19 -10.44
CA CYS A 98 8.68 13.16 -11.51
C CYS A 98 8.60 11.92 -12.40
N GLY A 99 7.74 10.94 -12.06
CA GLY A 99 7.60 9.72 -12.84
C GLY A 99 8.77 8.74 -12.77
N THR A 100 9.78 9.03 -11.96
CA THR A 100 10.91 8.12 -11.79
C THR A 100 10.50 6.85 -11.05
N PRO A 101 10.90 5.65 -11.51
CA PRO A 101 10.70 4.44 -10.73
C PRO A 101 11.36 4.56 -9.37
N ILE A 102 10.59 4.30 -8.30
CA ILE A 102 11.13 4.34 -6.95
C ILE A 102 11.79 3.03 -6.58
N GLU A 103 12.80 3.11 -5.73
CA GLU A 103 13.53 1.96 -5.23
C GLU A 103 13.36 1.84 -3.72
N ALA A 104 13.19 0.61 -3.23
CA ALA A 104 13.21 0.35 -1.80
C ALA A 104 14.64 0.23 -1.32
N ARG A 105 15.00 0.98 -0.28
CA ARG A 105 16.33 0.96 0.32
C ARG A 105 16.20 0.82 1.83
N TRP A 106 17.04 0.01 2.40
CA TRP A 106 17.13 -0.13 3.85
C TRP A 106 18.17 0.84 4.38
N TYR A 107 17.81 1.57 5.42
CA TYR A 107 18.65 2.61 6.00
C TYR A 107 18.92 2.31 7.47
N CYS A 108 20.19 2.38 7.87
CA CYS A 108 20.56 2.23 9.27
C CYS A 108 20.73 3.63 9.91
N PRO A 109 19.83 4.02 10.83
CA PRO A 109 19.89 5.35 11.43
C PRO A 109 21.08 5.53 12.39
N THR A 110 21.62 4.44 12.94
CA THR A 110 22.79 4.50 13.82
C THR A 110 24.07 4.77 13.06
N CYS A 111 24.25 4.09 11.92
CA CYS A 111 25.43 4.24 11.07
C CYS A 111 25.28 5.35 10.02
N ASP A 112 24.05 5.82 9.80
CA ASP A 112 23.70 6.83 8.79
C ASP A 112 24.12 6.40 7.38
N ILE A 113 23.87 5.13 7.04
CA ILE A 113 24.21 4.56 5.73
C ILE A 113 23.06 3.69 5.20
N LEU A 114 23.03 3.52 3.88
CA LEU A 114 22.19 2.54 3.23
C LEU A 114 22.79 1.15 3.42
N VAL A 115 21.91 0.16 3.65
CA VAL A 115 22.31 -1.23 3.83
C VAL A 115 21.98 -1.98 2.54
N ASP A 116 23.00 -2.53 1.90
CA ASP A 116 22.82 -3.35 0.72
C ASP A 116 22.46 -4.78 1.12
N ASP A 117 21.47 -5.34 0.46
CA ASP A 117 21.04 -6.73 0.68
C ASP A 117 21.97 -7.75 0.01
N GLU A 118 23.10 -7.33 -0.51
CA GLU A 118 24.05 -8.28 -1.05
C GLU A 118 24.62 -9.15 0.07
N PRO A 119 24.63 -10.46 -0.13
CA PRO A 119 25.14 -11.37 0.87
C PRO A 119 26.67 -11.27 0.93
N GLN A 120 27.18 -10.19 1.53
CA GLN A 120 28.61 -9.97 1.70
C GLN A 120 29.30 -11.05 2.56
N HIS A 121 28.50 -11.97 3.11
CA HIS A 121 29.00 -12.99 4.04
C HIS A 121 28.55 -14.41 3.70
N ALA A 122 27.99 -14.64 2.51
CA ALA A 122 27.61 -15.98 2.10
C ALA A 122 28.82 -16.93 2.08
N GLU A 123 30.00 -16.41 1.71
CA GLU A 123 31.23 -17.19 1.68
C GLU A 123 31.77 -17.51 3.08
N ALA A 124 31.56 -16.63 4.04
CA ALA A 124 32.05 -16.84 5.41
C ALA A 124 31.28 -17.89 6.20
N ARG A 125 30.06 -18.25 5.77
CA ARG A 125 29.21 -19.24 6.44
C ARG A 125 29.49 -20.69 6.01
N PHE A 126 30.18 -20.86 4.91
CA PHE A 126 30.48 -22.17 4.33
C PHE A 126 31.97 -22.50 4.32
N ALA A 127 32.79 -21.65 4.87
CA ALA A 127 34.21 -21.87 5.01
C ALA A 127 34.55 -22.70 6.26
#